data_9f8119e70d2b356b46a67204ee8434ec
#
_entry.id   9f8119e70d2b356b46a67204ee8434ec
#
_cell.length_a   1.000
_cell.length_b   1.000
_cell.length_c   1.000
_cell.angle_alpha   90.00
_cell.angle_beta   90.00
_cell.angle_gamma   90.00
#
_symmetry.space_group_name_H-M   'P 1'
#
loop_
_entity.id
_entity.type
_entity.pdbx_description
1 polymer ?
#
loop_
_entity_poly.entity_id
_entity_poly.type
_entity_poly.pdbx_seq_one_letter_code
_entity_poly.pdbx_strand_id
1 'polypeptide(L)'
;KGVLPKNYARPDLDKTRLGELVDLFSSIKVGDKESRSKDMLGRVYEYFLARFAGAEGKGGGEFYTPKSIVKVLVEMIEPYKGRVYDPCCGSGGMFVQSETFVEEHQGRKGDISIYGQESNPTTWRLCNMNLAIRGIDGNIGPNHADTFHNDLHKTLKADYILANPPFNI
;
A
#
# COMPACT_ATOMS: atom_id res chain seq x y z
N LYS A 1 -2.47 0.41 -16.25
CA LYS A 1 -1.22 0.51 -17.05
C LYS A 1 -0.67 1.94 -16.89
N GLY A 2 0.66 2.09 -16.68
CA GLY A 2 1.31 3.42 -16.62
C GLY A 2 1.61 3.96 -15.22
N VAL A 3 1.20 3.30 -14.15
CA VAL A 3 1.47 3.74 -12.77
C VAL A 3 2.95 3.61 -12.41
N LEU A 4 3.59 2.52 -12.81
CA LEU A 4 5.01 2.28 -12.51
C LEU A 4 5.91 2.86 -13.59
N PRO A 5 7.03 3.53 -13.21
CA PRO A 5 7.99 4.05 -14.17
C PRO A 5 8.73 2.91 -14.87
N LYS A 6 9.03 3.10 -16.18
CA LYS A 6 9.78 2.14 -17.00
C LYS A 6 11.25 2.59 -17.20
N ASN A 7 11.90 3.05 -16.16
CA ASN A 7 13.26 3.61 -16.24
C ASN A 7 14.35 2.63 -15.80
N TYR A 8 14.24 1.37 -16.23
CA TYR A 8 15.24 0.33 -15.97
C TYR A 8 16.54 0.52 -16.75
N ALA A 9 16.57 1.46 -17.70
CA ALA A 9 17.75 1.76 -18.52
C ALA A 9 18.67 2.84 -17.91
N ARG A 10 18.44 3.26 -16.68
CA ARG A 10 19.26 4.27 -16.00
C ARG A 10 20.72 3.80 -15.89
N PRO A 11 21.70 4.73 -16.06
CA PRO A 11 23.13 4.39 -15.98
C PRO A 11 23.58 3.93 -14.58
N ASP A 12 22.91 4.42 -13.56
CA ASP A 12 23.16 4.13 -12.12
C ASP A 12 22.61 2.76 -11.68
N LEU A 13 21.84 2.09 -12.53
CA LEU A 13 21.28 0.77 -12.24
C LEU A 13 22.14 -0.33 -12.85
N ASP A 14 22.69 -1.20 -11.99
CA ASP A 14 23.40 -2.40 -12.42
C ASP A 14 22.42 -3.40 -13.05
N LYS A 15 22.44 -3.49 -14.37
CA LYS A 15 21.52 -4.33 -15.15
C LYS A 15 21.76 -5.82 -14.94
N THR A 16 23.00 -6.22 -14.65
CA THR A 16 23.34 -7.62 -14.37
C THR A 16 22.71 -8.05 -13.07
N ARG A 17 22.91 -7.27 -12.00
CA ARG A 17 22.28 -7.54 -10.69
C ARG A 17 20.77 -7.48 -10.74
N LEU A 18 20.20 -6.58 -11.54
CA LEU A 18 18.75 -6.54 -11.74
C LEU A 18 18.25 -7.83 -12.43
N GLY A 19 18.96 -8.31 -13.45
CA GLY A 19 18.67 -9.59 -14.10
C GLY A 19 18.72 -10.76 -13.12
N GLU A 20 19.80 -10.88 -12.36
CA GLU A 20 19.96 -11.91 -11.31
C GLU A 20 18.84 -11.86 -10.28
N LEU A 21 18.41 -10.66 -9.86
CA LEU A 21 17.28 -10.48 -8.94
C LEU A 21 15.96 -10.96 -9.55
N VAL A 22 15.70 -10.63 -10.81
CA VAL A 22 14.50 -11.09 -11.54
C VAL A 22 14.50 -12.61 -11.67
N ASP A 23 15.64 -13.21 -12.01
CA ASP A 23 15.78 -14.66 -12.13
C ASP A 23 15.59 -15.35 -10.78
N LEU A 24 16.17 -14.79 -9.70
CA LEU A 24 15.97 -15.28 -8.34
C LEU A 24 14.48 -15.30 -7.96
N PHE A 25 13.76 -14.20 -8.15
CA PHE A 25 12.31 -14.14 -7.87
C PHE A 25 11.51 -15.09 -8.77
N SER A 26 11.87 -15.22 -10.02
CA SER A 26 11.21 -16.12 -10.98
C SER A 26 11.44 -17.59 -10.64
N SER A 27 12.57 -17.93 -10.01
CA SER A 27 12.91 -19.30 -9.60
C SER A 27 12.22 -19.72 -8.31
N ILE A 28 11.77 -18.78 -7.49
CA ILE A 28 11.03 -19.09 -6.25
C ILE A 28 9.66 -19.65 -6.66
N LYS A 29 9.49 -20.97 -6.51
CA LYS A 29 8.18 -21.61 -6.64
C LYS A 29 7.27 -21.11 -5.53
N VAL A 30 6.54 -20.06 -5.79
CA VAL A 30 5.49 -19.57 -4.92
C VAL A 30 4.34 -20.59 -5.04
N GLY A 31 4.19 -21.41 -4.03
CA GLY A 31 3.41 -22.66 -4.02
C GLY A 31 2.05 -22.62 -4.71
N ASP A 32 1.55 -23.79 -5.11
CA ASP A 32 0.45 -24.09 -6.04
C ASP A 32 -0.95 -23.50 -5.72
N LYS A 33 -1.07 -22.59 -4.75
CA LYS A 33 -2.31 -21.88 -4.44
C LYS A 33 -2.09 -20.38 -4.59
N GLU A 34 -2.82 -19.77 -5.47
CA GLU A 34 -2.77 -18.34 -5.82
C GLU A 34 -2.89 -17.41 -4.60
N SER A 35 -3.65 -17.78 -3.58
CA SER A 35 -3.77 -17.03 -2.33
C SER A 35 -2.48 -17.02 -1.50
N ARG A 36 -1.76 -18.16 -1.43
CA ARG A 36 -0.48 -18.25 -0.71
C ARG A 36 0.62 -17.46 -1.40
N SER A 37 0.58 -17.37 -2.73
CA SER A 37 1.55 -16.60 -3.49
C SER A 37 1.38 -15.10 -3.28
N LYS A 38 0.14 -14.61 -3.24
CA LYS A 38 -0.17 -13.21 -2.95
C LYS A 38 0.24 -12.81 -1.53
N ASP A 39 -0.01 -13.66 -0.53
CA ASP A 39 0.40 -13.41 0.85
C ASP A 39 1.93 -13.38 1.00
N MET A 40 2.64 -14.33 0.39
CA MET A 40 4.10 -14.35 0.41
C MET A 40 4.69 -13.11 -0.27
N LEU A 41 4.20 -12.75 -1.45
CA LEU A 41 4.65 -11.57 -2.18
C LEU A 41 4.36 -10.28 -1.40
N GLY A 42 3.22 -10.22 -0.72
CA GLY A 42 2.86 -9.15 0.18
C GLY A 42 3.82 -9.00 1.36
N ARG A 43 4.24 -10.11 2.00
CA ARG A 43 5.22 -10.10 3.10
C ARG A 43 6.60 -9.64 2.64
N VAL A 44 7.05 -10.11 1.47
CA VAL A 44 8.30 -9.66 0.86
C VAL A 44 8.25 -8.17 0.59
N TYR A 45 7.12 -7.67 0.07
CA TYR A 45 6.93 -6.25 -0.17
C TYR A 45 6.99 -5.42 1.13
N GLU A 46 6.30 -5.84 2.19
CA GLU A 46 6.37 -5.20 3.52
C GLU A 46 7.79 -5.18 4.09
N TYR A 47 8.53 -6.29 3.94
CA TYR A 47 9.93 -6.34 4.37
C TYR A 47 10.78 -5.27 3.66
N PHE A 48 10.64 -5.14 2.35
CA PHE A 48 11.37 -4.12 1.61
C PHE A 48 10.92 -2.70 2.00
N LEU A 49 9.63 -2.44 2.16
CA LEU A 49 9.13 -1.14 2.62
C LEU A 49 9.71 -0.74 3.98
N ALA A 50 9.71 -1.67 4.93
CA ALA A 50 10.28 -1.43 6.26
C ALA A 50 11.80 -1.13 6.20
N ARG A 51 12.53 -1.84 5.31
CA ARG A 51 13.95 -1.59 5.08
C ARG A 51 14.20 -0.24 4.41
N PHE A 52 13.39 0.15 3.44
CA PHE A 52 13.47 1.46 2.80
C PHE A 52 13.18 2.57 3.82
N ALA A 53 12.12 2.46 4.60
CA ALA A 53 11.79 3.41 5.64
C ALA A 53 12.94 3.59 6.65
N GLY A 54 13.59 2.50 7.04
CA GLY A 54 14.76 2.53 7.92
C GLY A 54 16.00 3.18 7.29
N ALA A 55 16.19 3.02 5.97
CA ALA A 55 17.32 3.60 5.24
C ALA A 55 17.15 5.11 4.98
N GLU A 56 15.91 5.56 4.73
CA GLU A 56 15.56 6.99 4.53
C GLU A 56 15.62 7.81 5.83
N GLY A 57 15.78 7.16 7.00
CA GLY A 57 15.90 7.83 8.29
C GLY A 57 14.65 8.60 8.69
N LYS A 58 14.77 9.92 8.98
CA LYS A 58 13.63 10.74 9.42
C LYS A 58 12.50 10.85 8.39
N GLY A 59 12.82 10.80 7.10
CA GLY A 59 11.83 10.82 6.02
C GLY A 59 11.09 9.48 5.84
N GLY A 60 11.66 8.37 6.34
CA GLY A 60 11.05 7.03 6.19
C GLY A 60 9.76 6.83 6.97
N GLY A 61 9.58 7.55 8.07
CA GLY A 61 8.35 7.53 8.87
C GLY A 61 7.13 8.17 8.20
N GLU A 62 7.35 8.96 7.15
CA GLU A 62 6.27 9.68 6.46
C GLU A 62 5.42 8.76 5.58
N PHE A 63 5.92 7.62 5.18
CA PHE A 63 5.19 6.70 4.27
C PHE A 63 4.97 5.29 4.84
N TYR A 64 5.52 4.98 5.99
CA TYR A 64 5.40 3.65 6.60
C TYR A 64 4.99 3.72 8.07
N THR A 65 3.78 3.27 8.34
CA THR A 65 3.30 3.08 9.71
C THR A 65 3.52 1.62 10.13
N PRO A 66 4.16 1.34 11.27
CA PRO A 66 4.38 -0.02 11.75
C PRO A 66 3.08 -0.83 11.84
N LYS A 67 3.12 -2.08 11.36
CA LYS A 67 1.95 -2.96 11.28
C LYS A 67 1.22 -3.12 12.63
N SER A 68 1.95 -3.13 13.74
CA SER A 68 1.37 -3.24 15.09
C SER A 68 0.48 -2.04 15.43
N ILE A 69 0.88 -0.82 15.05
CA ILE A 69 0.09 0.40 15.25
C ILE A 69 -1.14 0.36 14.35
N VAL A 70 -0.94 0.05 13.07
CA VAL A 70 -2.04 -0.03 12.09
C VAL A 70 -3.09 -1.06 12.54
N LYS A 71 -2.64 -2.22 13.04
CA LYS A 71 -3.55 -3.25 13.56
C LYS A 71 -4.41 -2.72 14.70
N VAL A 72 -3.83 -2.03 15.66
CA VAL A 72 -4.58 -1.44 16.78
C VAL A 72 -5.63 -0.45 16.28
N LEU A 73 -5.27 0.44 15.36
CA LEU A 73 -6.20 1.43 14.81
C LEU A 73 -7.38 0.78 14.09
N VAL A 74 -7.12 -0.24 13.29
CA VAL A 74 -8.15 -0.97 12.54
C VAL A 74 -9.06 -1.76 13.48
N GLU A 75 -8.51 -2.44 14.49
CA GLU A 75 -9.27 -3.14 15.51
C GLU A 75 -10.18 -2.21 16.34
N MET A 76 -9.77 -0.94 16.51
CA MET A 76 -10.58 0.03 17.23
C MET A 76 -11.81 0.51 16.44
N ILE A 77 -11.73 0.57 15.12
CA ILE A 77 -12.83 1.07 14.27
C ILE A 77 -13.69 -0.05 13.67
N GLU A 78 -13.19 -1.29 13.68
CA GLU A 78 -13.90 -2.49 13.23
C GLU A 78 -14.59 -2.33 11.85
N PRO A 79 -13.84 -2.16 10.75
CA PRO A 79 -14.41 -1.87 9.44
C PRO A 79 -14.95 -3.15 8.77
N TYR A 80 -16.07 -3.68 9.25
CA TYR A 80 -16.66 -4.91 8.69
C TYR A 80 -17.21 -4.73 7.27
N LYS A 81 -17.79 -3.54 6.97
CA LYS A 81 -18.41 -3.26 5.68
C LYS A 81 -18.59 -1.77 5.48
N GLY A 82 -18.32 -1.29 4.26
CA GLY A 82 -18.52 0.12 3.90
C GLY A 82 -17.29 0.74 3.26
N ARG A 83 -17.21 2.05 3.26
CA ARG A 83 -16.15 2.84 2.62
C ARG A 83 -15.10 3.26 3.63
N VAL A 84 -13.89 2.75 3.43
CA VAL A 84 -12.70 3.11 4.22
C VAL A 84 -11.91 4.16 3.46
N TYR A 85 -11.61 5.28 4.09
CA TYR A 85 -10.85 6.37 3.48
C TYR A 85 -9.63 6.74 4.30
N ASP A 86 -8.51 6.93 3.61
CA ASP A 86 -7.28 7.48 4.18
C ASP A 86 -6.81 8.67 3.32
N PRO A 87 -6.89 9.92 3.84
CA PRO A 87 -6.51 11.13 3.11
C PRO A 87 -5.00 11.31 2.94
N CYS A 88 -4.18 10.51 3.60
CA CYS A 88 -2.71 10.54 3.55
C CYS A 88 -2.16 9.11 3.62
N CYS A 89 -2.61 8.27 2.66
CA CYS A 89 -2.55 6.81 2.77
C CYS A 89 -1.14 6.19 2.78
N GLY A 90 -0.11 6.98 2.54
CA GLY A 90 1.25 6.47 2.53
C GLY A 90 1.41 5.29 1.58
N SER A 91 2.01 4.22 2.03
CA SER A 91 2.17 2.96 1.29
C SER A 91 0.92 2.05 1.30
N GLY A 92 -0.20 2.48 1.87
CA GLY A 92 -1.46 1.74 1.92
C GLY A 92 -1.56 0.72 3.05
N GLY A 93 -0.77 0.86 4.11
CA GLY A 93 -0.77 -0.06 5.23
C GLY A 93 -2.13 -0.20 5.92
N MET A 94 -2.85 0.92 6.10
CA MET A 94 -4.19 0.93 6.70
C MET A 94 -5.20 0.11 5.89
N PHE A 95 -5.14 0.19 4.57
CA PHE A 95 -6.03 -0.55 3.67
C PHE A 95 -5.79 -2.06 3.72
N VAL A 96 -4.51 -2.45 3.69
CA VAL A 96 -4.13 -3.87 3.79
C VAL A 96 -4.61 -4.47 5.12
N GLN A 97 -4.45 -3.75 6.21
CA GLN A 97 -4.89 -4.24 7.51
C GLN A 97 -6.42 -4.25 7.62
N SER A 98 -7.12 -3.28 7.02
CA SER A 98 -8.59 -3.27 6.99
C SER A 98 -9.16 -4.48 6.22
N GLU A 99 -8.57 -4.84 5.07
CA GLU A 99 -8.95 -6.06 4.36
C GLU A 99 -8.61 -7.32 5.16
N THR A 100 -7.45 -7.34 5.82
CA THR A 100 -7.06 -8.47 6.70
C THR A 100 -8.06 -8.62 7.86
N PHE A 101 -8.50 -7.52 8.46
CA PHE A 101 -9.52 -7.52 9.51
C PHE A 101 -10.83 -8.16 9.03
N VAL A 102 -11.32 -7.76 7.84
CA VAL A 102 -12.53 -8.33 7.24
C VAL A 102 -12.38 -9.84 7.02
N GLU A 103 -11.24 -10.29 6.46
CA GLU A 103 -10.96 -11.71 6.24
C GLU A 103 -10.87 -12.51 7.55
N GLU A 104 -10.21 -11.98 8.59
CA GLU A 104 -10.07 -12.61 9.92
C GLU A 104 -11.43 -12.75 10.63
N HIS A 105 -12.39 -11.86 10.33
CA HIS A 105 -13.74 -11.87 10.91
C HIS A 105 -14.81 -12.49 9.99
N GLN A 106 -14.43 -13.40 9.12
CA GLN A 106 -15.31 -14.17 8.23
C GLN A 106 -16.06 -13.31 7.18
N GLY A 107 -15.62 -12.08 6.96
CA GLY A 107 -16.09 -11.24 5.87
C GLY A 107 -15.53 -11.68 4.52
N ARG A 108 -16.02 -11.06 3.46
CA ARG A 108 -15.59 -11.33 2.09
C ARG A 108 -14.70 -10.21 1.59
N LYS A 109 -13.73 -10.56 0.80
CA LYS A 109 -12.94 -9.59 0.05
C LYS A 109 -13.89 -8.71 -0.78
N GLY A 110 -13.77 -7.37 -0.60
CA GLY A 110 -14.68 -6.41 -1.22
C GLY A 110 -15.91 -6.04 -0.39
N ASP A 111 -16.08 -6.54 0.83
CA ASP A 111 -17.10 -6.03 1.75
C ASP A 111 -16.81 -4.57 2.15
N ILE A 112 -15.54 -4.18 2.12
CA ILE A 112 -15.11 -2.78 2.22
C ILE A 112 -14.70 -2.24 0.86
N SER A 113 -14.93 -0.95 0.63
CA SER A 113 -14.46 -0.22 -0.54
C SER A 113 -13.39 0.78 -0.10
N ILE A 114 -12.22 0.71 -0.72
CA ILE A 114 -11.04 1.46 -0.32
C ILE A 114 -10.90 2.72 -1.16
N TYR A 115 -10.71 3.83 -0.48
CA TYR A 115 -10.43 5.14 -1.05
C TYR A 115 -9.23 5.76 -0.36
N GLY A 116 -8.36 6.40 -1.11
CA GLY A 116 -7.20 7.06 -0.53
C GLY A 116 -6.66 8.18 -1.37
N GLN A 117 -5.78 8.94 -0.76
CA GLN A 117 -5.04 10.01 -1.42
C GLN A 117 -3.63 10.10 -0.83
N GLU A 118 -2.67 10.42 -1.67
CA GLU A 118 -1.26 10.54 -1.28
C GLU A 118 -0.62 11.68 -2.09
N SER A 119 0.10 12.56 -1.41
CA SER A 119 0.73 13.73 -2.03
C SER A 119 2.06 13.40 -2.72
N ASN A 120 2.83 12.45 -2.19
CA ASN A 120 4.13 12.07 -2.74
C ASN A 120 3.96 11.11 -3.94
N PRO A 121 4.51 11.45 -5.13
CA PRO A 121 4.36 10.62 -6.32
C PRO A 121 4.97 9.23 -6.20
N THR A 122 6.05 9.09 -5.45
CA THR A 122 6.71 7.78 -5.24
C THR A 122 5.89 6.93 -4.30
N THR A 123 5.43 7.50 -3.19
CA THR A 123 4.60 6.82 -2.19
C THR A 123 3.24 6.42 -2.76
N TRP A 124 2.62 7.29 -3.57
CA TRP A 124 1.40 6.95 -4.32
C TRP A 124 1.58 5.70 -5.21
N ARG A 125 2.72 5.58 -5.90
CA ARG A 125 3.05 4.38 -6.69
C ARG A 125 3.25 3.15 -5.81
N LEU A 126 3.91 3.32 -4.66
CA LEU A 126 4.09 2.23 -3.70
C LEU A 126 2.75 1.74 -3.16
N CYS A 127 1.81 2.62 -2.85
CA CYS A 127 0.46 2.27 -2.45
C CYS A 127 -0.25 1.44 -3.53
N ASN A 128 -0.29 1.94 -4.76
CA ASN A 128 -0.90 1.23 -5.88
C ASN A 128 -0.28 -0.16 -6.10
N MET A 129 1.04 -0.27 -5.98
CA MET A 129 1.74 -1.55 -6.09
C MET A 129 1.39 -2.50 -4.94
N ASN A 130 1.30 -1.99 -3.72
CA ASN A 130 0.93 -2.76 -2.53
C ASN A 130 -0.46 -3.38 -2.68
N LEU A 131 -1.45 -2.58 -3.08
CA LEU A 131 -2.81 -3.05 -3.32
C LEU A 131 -2.86 -4.07 -4.46
N ALA A 132 -2.20 -3.79 -5.58
CA ALA A 132 -2.16 -4.70 -6.74
C ALA A 132 -1.56 -6.07 -6.42
N ILE A 133 -0.45 -6.13 -5.67
CA ILE A 133 0.20 -7.38 -5.24
C ILE A 133 -0.76 -8.25 -4.42
N ARG A 134 -1.61 -7.64 -3.62
CA ARG A 134 -2.58 -8.34 -2.76
C ARG A 134 -3.92 -8.59 -3.43
N GLY A 135 -4.11 -8.05 -4.63
CA GLY A 135 -5.39 -8.11 -5.34
C GLY A 135 -6.50 -7.39 -4.57
N ILE A 136 -6.15 -6.24 -3.97
CA ILE A 136 -7.08 -5.34 -3.30
C ILE A 136 -7.45 -4.24 -4.30
N ASP A 137 -8.74 -4.08 -4.56
CA ASP A 137 -9.23 -2.97 -5.36
C ASP A 137 -9.34 -1.72 -4.50
N GLY A 138 -8.73 -0.62 -4.96
CA GLY A 138 -8.76 0.65 -4.25
C GLY A 138 -8.70 1.84 -5.21
N ASN A 139 -9.45 2.86 -4.89
CA ASN A 139 -9.42 4.15 -5.60
C ASN A 139 -8.48 5.12 -4.87
N ILE A 140 -7.24 5.19 -5.31
CA ILE A 140 -6.21 6.09 -4.74
C ILE A 140 -6.08 7.37 -5.60
N GLY A 141 -7.10 7.70 -6.35
CA GLY A 141 -7.09 8.78 -7.32
C GLY A 141 -6.27 8.47 -8.58
N PRO A 142 -6.48 9.23 -9.65
CA PRO A 142 -5.80 9.02 -10.94
C PRO A 142 -4.31 9.44 -10.90
N ASN A 143 -3.92 10.24 -9.93
CA ASN A 143 -2.57 10.75 -9.69
C ASN A 143 -2.38 11.07 -8.20
N HIS A 144 -1.13 11.31 -7.81
CA HIS A 144 -0.82 11.85 -6.48
C HIS A 144 -1.37 13.27 -6.35
N ALA A 145 -1.87 13.62 -5.16
CA ALA A 145 -2.35 14.96 -4.85
C ALA A 145 -2.39 15.19 -3.33
N ASP A 146 -2.15 16.43 -2.93
CA ASP A 146 -2.32 16.88 -1.56
C ASP A 146 -3.82 17.07 -1.26
N THR A 147 -4.32 16.38 -0.26
CA THR A 147 -5.74 16.36 0.12
C THR A 147 -6.26 17.76 0.52
N PHE A 148 -5.43 18.59 1.13
CA PHE A 148 -5.82 19.93 1.55
C PHE A 148 -5.99 20.90 0.37
N HIS A 149 -5.17 20.74 -0.67
CA HIS A 149 -5.16 21.65 -1.81
C HIS A 149 -5.93 21.12 -3.03
N ASN A 150 -6.01 19.80 -3.16
CA ASN A 150 -6.66 19.15 -4.29
C ASN A 150 -7.33 17.84 -3.89
N ASP A 151 -8.50 17.93 -3.27
CA ASP A 151 -9.31 16.76 -2.93
C ASP A 151 -9.81 16.03 -4.18
N LEU A 152 -9.36 14.79 -4.37
CA LEU A 152 -9.75 13.92 -5.49
C LEU A 152 -11.05 13.15 -5.22
N HIS A 153 -11.55 13.19 -3.99
CA HIS A 153 -12.73 12.42 -3.53
C HIS A 153 -13.87 13.31 -3.01
N LYS A 154 -14.09 14.49 -3.62
CA LYS A 154 -15.01 15.55 -3.18
C LYS A 154 -16.44 15.11 -2.82
N THR A 155 -16.92 14.04 -3.42
CA THR A 155 -18.28 13.51 -3.19
C THR A 155 -18.31 12.27 -2.32
N LEU A 156 -17.16 11.79 -1.88
CA LEU A 156 -17.05 10.62 -1.05
C LEU A 156 -17.65 10.91 0.35
N LYS A 157 -18.51 10.00 0.78
CA LYS A 157 -18.96 9.92 2.17
C LYS A 157 -18.42 8.62 2.75
N ALA A 158 -17.28 8.70 3.41
CA ALA A 158 -16.65 7.55 4.03
C ALA A 158 -17.42 7.10 5.27
N ASP A 159 -17.46 5.79 5.48
CA ASP A 159 -18.04 5.19 6.69
C ASP A 159 -16.97 5.09 7.79
N TYR A 160 -15.70 4.91 7.38
CA TYR A 160 -14.54 4.87 8.26
C TYR A 160 -13.43 5.74 7.70
N ILE A 161 -12.76 6.50 8.57
CA ILE A 161 -11.58 7.31 8.22
C ILE A 161 -10.43 6.87 9.11
N LEU A 162 -9.32 6.50 8.49
CA LEU A 162 -8.05 6.17 9.13
C LEU A 162 -6.99 7.10 8.56
N ALA A 163 -6.23 7.75 9.40
CA ALA A 163 -5.17 8.64 8.94
C ALA A 163 -3.98 8.64 9.90
N ASN A 164 -2.79 8.64 9.34
CA ASN A 164 -1.56 8.99 10.04
C ASN A 164 -0.87 10.12 9.26
N PRO A 165 -1.33 11.39 9.46
CA PRO A 165 -0.80 12.51 8.70
C PRO A 165 0.66 12.79 9.07
N PRO A 166 1.48 13.26 8.11
CA PRO A 166 2.84 13.67 8.40
C PRO A 166 2.87 14.84 9.38
N PHE A 167 3.90 14.87 10.24
CA PHE A 167 4.09 15.92 11.23
C PHE A 167 4.95 17.04 10.64
N ASN A 168 4.64 18.28 11.00
CA ASN A 168 5.45 19.47 10.66
C ASN A 168 5.51 19.78 9.13
N ILE A 169 4.35 19.81 8.49
CA ILE A 169 4.23 20.38 7.14
C ILE A 169 3.95 21.88 7.25
#